data_2d29a20360c8ee048b37427a62119cd0
#
_entry.id   2d29a20360c8ee048b37427a62119cd0
#
_cell.length_a   1.000
_cell.length_b   1.000
_cell.length_c   1.000
_cell.angle_alpha   90.00
_cell.angle_beta   90.00
_cell.angle_gamma   90.00
#
_symmetry.space_group_name_H-M   'P 1'
#
loop_
_entity.id
_entity.type
_entity.pdbx_description
1 polymer ?
#
loop_
_entity_poly.entity_id
_entity_poly.type
_entity_poly.pdbx_seq_one_letter_code
_entity_poly.pdbx_strand_id
1 'polypeptide(L)'
;MKSTKNKLLSSIATLCVCFAMLIGSTYAWFTDSASTGVNKIQAGNLDVQLLMYDEEEHDYIDISNATTPIFGHDSLVAQNNNADTLWEPGKTQVAYLAIKNNGNLALKYKVVLDVNDITSGTNNKKLSEVMKYTITPDAKDEDGKRVVVWDDSNSESVIEGEKTVSQETDLLPGKTHYFALSIHMLESASNDYMNSEVDFDLTVYAKQLNSESDSFDSTYDMGATYDETATIDPPTTSVGTAEELHAALNGFQSTGQINLTQDIDLTGVDWDSPTLSFANAGSQIVINGNDHTIKNLSTNGTYMYGGLIGKISTNGEVIINDLKLENISLKGNNVNESSGGALIGWYEGHGDEIEDKVTISNVTVNGIKIDGYKYTGGLVGYTNVNINVDIQNCSVVGSATMKTINSSYNESGDYKGHIGGLVGYYGKGAISNCSLANTSITRNGETQKDRAGVLVGTLVSGGRITSATVSDVTLLGVAVTSASNMVGPKDSSGATSGVTVQ
;
A
#
# COMPACT_ATOMS: atom_id res chain seq x y z
N MET A 1 48.55 58.45 -7.34
CA MET A 1 48.28 57.22 -8.09
C MET A 1 48.22 55.91 -7.30
N LYS A 2 48.84 55.75 -6.12
CA LYS A 2 48.72 54.55 -5.26
C LYS A 2 47.32 54.38 -4.60
N SER A 3 46.63 55.47 -4.23
CA SER A 3 45.34 55.44 -3.56
C SER A 3 44.19 54.91 -4.46
N THR A 4 44.22 55.29 -5.76
CA THR A 4 43.18 54.89 -6.73
C THR A 4 43.28 53.39 -7.12
N LYS A 5 44.49 52.86 -7.18
CA LYS A 5 44.72 51.40 -7.45
C LYS A 5 44.21 50.52 -6.30
N ASN A 6 44.41 50.94 -5.05
CA ASN A 6 43.94 50.21 -3.90
C ASN A 6 42.41 50.24 -3.78
N LYS A 7 41.77 51.37 -4.14
CA LYS A 7 40.31 51.44 -4.20
C LYS A 7 39.72 50.57 -5.31
N LEU A 8 40.37 50.52 -6.45
CA LEU A 8 39.95 49.65 -7.60
C LEU A 8 40.10 48.17 -7.22
N LEU A 9 41.23 47.80 -6.60
CA LEU A 9 41.47 46.44 -6.15
C LEU A 9 40.44 46.00 -5.07
N SER A 10 40.11 46.88 -4.15
CA SER A 10 39.08 46.63 -3.13
C SER A 10 37.69 46.45 -3.77
N SER A 11 37.32 47.27 -4.75
CA SER A 11 36.03 47.14 -5.45
C SER A 11 35.93 45.83 -6.24
N ILE A 12 37.00 45.41 -6.89
CA ILE A 12 37.03 44.12 -7.60
C ILE A 12 36.94 42.97 -6.64
N ALA A 13 37.67 43.03 -5.50
CA ALA A 13 37.58 41.99 -4.46
C ALA A 13 36.17 41.88 -3.86
N THR A 14 35.51 43.01 -3.62
CA THR A 14 34.13 43.03 -3.14
C THR A 14 33.15 42.45 -4.17
N LEU A 15 33.35 42.77 -5.44
CA LEU A 15 32.54 42.22 -6.53
C LEU A 15 32.69 40.69 -6.64
N CYS A 16 33.92 40.18 -6.52
CA CYS A 16 34.21 38.74 -6.54
C CYS A 16 33.56 38.04 -5.30
N VAL A 17 33.60 38.67 -4.13
CA VAL A 17 32.94 38.13 -2.93
C VAL A 17 31.42 38.12 -3.11
N CYS A 18 30.83 39.17 -3.67
CA CYS A 18 29.39 39.19 -3.96
C CYS A 18 28.98 38.13 -5.00
N PHE A 19 29.79 37.91 -6.04
CA PHE A 19 29.56 36.84 -7.01
C PHE A 19 29.71 35.46 -6.37
N ALA A 20 30.69 35.25 -5.50
CA ALA A 20 30.87 33.98 -4.76
C ALA A 20 29.71 33.72 -3.81
N MET A 21 29.19 34.77 -3.14
CA MET A 21 28.00 34.65 -2.29
C MET A 21 26.72 34.36 -3.10
N LEU A 22 26.59 34.95 -4.31
CA LEU A 22 25.44 34.68 -5.18
C LEU A 22 25.46 33.23 -5.71
N ILE A 23 26.65 32.75 -6.12
CA ILE A 23 26.82 31.37 -6.57
C ILE A 23 26.63 30.40 -5.36
N GLY A 24 27.17 30.77 -4.19
CA GLY A 24 26.98 29.98 -2.97
C GLY A 24 25.52 29.87 -2.54
N SER A 25 24.75 30.97 -2.65
CA SER A 25 23.33 30.94 -2.29
C SER A 25 22.47 30.15 -3.27
N THR A 26 22.84 30.15 -4.58
CA THR A 26 22.14 29.30 -5.57
C THR A 26 22.49 27.82 -5.43
N TYR A 27 23.71 27.49 -4.99
CA TYR A 27 24.07 26.10 -4.68
C TYR A 27 23.50 25.62 -3.34
N ALA A 28 23.35 26.50 -2.35
CA ALA A 28 22.75 26.16 -1.06
C ALA A 28 21.26 25.78 -1.15
N TRP A 29 20.57 26.23 -2.18
CA TRP A 29 19.16 25.82 -2.42
C TRP A 29 19.02 24.36 -2.87
N PHE A 30 20.10 23.75 -3.36
CA PHE A 30 20.07 22.35 -3.84
C PHE A 30 20.92 21.38 -3.01
N THR A 31 21.66 21.84 -2.01
CA THR A 31 22.59 21.00 -1.25
C THR A 31 22.59 21.28 0.26
N ASP A 32 21.50 21.76 0.83
CA ASP A 32 21.44 21.93 2.27
C ASP A 32 21.16 20.57 2.95
N SER A 33 22.23 19.97 3.46
CA SER A 33 22.18 18.86 4.39
C SER A 33 22.24 19.44 5.83
N ALA A 34 21.22 20.10 6.27
CA ALA A 34 21.08 20.46 7.68
C ALA A 34 20.71 19.21 8.48
N SER A 35 21.65 18.75 9.30
CA SER A 35 21.48 17.66 10.25
C SER A 35 20.67 18.10 11.48
N THR A 36 19.42 18.37 11.31
CA THR A 36 18.41 18.45 12.39
C THR A 36 17.14 17.94 11.77
N GLY A 37 16.73 16.72 12.07
CA GLY A 37 15.45 16.05 11.82
C GLY A 37 14.43 16.68 10.85
N VAL A 38 14.87 17.29 9.75
CA VAL A 38 14.05 18.10 8.88
C VAL A 38 13.91 17.42 7.54
N ASN A 39 12.72 17.36 7.08
CA ASN A 39 12.22 16.87 5.82
C ASN A 39 13.24 16.99 4.67
N LYS A 40 13.69 15.86 4.17
CA LYS A 40 14.42 15.80 2.92
C LYS A 40 13.43 16.18 1.81
N ILE A 41 13.50 17.40 1.30
CA ILE A 41 12.74 17.79 0.12
C ILE A 41 13.42 17.15 -1.08
N GLN A 42 12.77 16.21 -1.69
CA GLN A 42 13.21 15.56 -2.92
C GLN A 42 12.21 15.94 -4.02
N ALA A 43 12.72 16.44 -5.16
CA ALA A 43 11.86 16.65 -6.32
C ALA A 43 11.25 15.31 -6.73
N GLY A 44 9.94 15.31 -6.92
CA GLY A 44 9.22 14.16 -7.44
C GLY A 44 9.45 13.99 -8.93
N ASN A 45 9.27 12.77 -9.43
CA ASN A 45 9.23 12.47 -10.84
C ASN A 45 7.93 11.74 -11.19
N LEU A 46 7.39 12.07 -12.35
CA LEU A 46 6.37 11.29 -13.01
C LEU A 46 7.06 10.24 -13.88
N ASP A 47 6.67 9.00 -13.74
CA ASP A 47 7.15 7.89 -14.56
C ASP A 47 5.99 6.90 -14.72
N VAL A 48 5.28 7.01 -15.82
CA VAL A 48 4.20 6.10 -16.18
C VAL A 48 4.69 5.07 -17.18
N GLN A 49 4.39 3.81 -16.90
CA GLN A 49 4.71 2.69 -17.78
C GLN A 49 3.43 2.07 -18.32
N LEU A 50 3.43 1.77 -19.61
CA LEU A 50 2.45 0.90 -20.24
C LEU A 50 3.02 -0.51 -20.31
N LEU A 51 2.34 -1.45 -19.70
CA LEU A 51 2.75 -2.84 -19.64
C LEU A 51 1.78 -3.69 -20.47
N MET A 52 2.29 -4.76 -21.08
CA MET A 52 1.50 -5.78 -21.75
C MET A 52 1.86 -7.15 -21.20
N TYR A 53 0.87 -8.01 -21.04
CA TYR A 53 1.12 -9.36 -20.60
C TYR A 53 1.77 -10.17 -21.71
N ASP A 54 2.86 -10.82 -21.35
CA ASP A 54 3.59 -11.75 -22.19
C ASP A 54 3.25 -13.20 -21.79
N GLU A 55 2.76 -13.98 -22.76
CA GLU A 55 2.37 -15.38 -22.55
C GLU A 55 3.58 -16.30 -22.32
N GLU A 56 4.76 -15.96 -22.83
CA GLU A 56 5.97 -16.75 -22.66
C GLU A 56 6.61 -16.53 -21.31
N GLU A 57 6.68 -15.28 -20.87
CA GLU A 57 7.25 -14.91 -19.58
C GLU A 57 6.24 -15.09 -18.42
N HIS A 58 4.95 -15.24 -18.71
CA HIS A 58 3.85 -15.30 -17.75
C HIS A 58 3.79 -14.08 -16.83
N ASP A 59 4.18 -12.91 -17.34
CA ASP A 59 4.23 -11.65 -16.58
C ASP A 59 3.96 -10.44 -17.50
N TYR A 60 3.81 -9.28 -16.89
CA TYR A 60 3.65 -8.01 -17.60
C TYR A 60 5.01 -7.39 -17.92
N ILE A 61 5.29 -7.21 -19.20
CA ILE A 61 6.49 -6.56 -19.71
C ILE A 61 6.23 -5.10 -20.08
N ASP A 62 7.22 -4.25 -19.89
CA ASP A 62 7.15 -2.83 -20.24
C ASP A 62 7.22 -2.63 -21.77
N ILE A 63 6.16 -2.05 -22.33
CA ILE A 63 6.04 -1.74 -23.75
C ILE A 63 5.98 -0.22 -24.01
N SER A 64 6.29 0.62 -23.04
CA SER A 64 6.13 2.09 -23.14
C SER A 64 6.86 2.73 -24.32
N ASN A 65 7.93 2.10 -24.82
CA ASN A 65 8.70 2.55 -25.98
C ASN A 65 8.91 1.43 -27.00
N ALA A 66 8.10 0.38 -26.92
CA ALA A 66 8.22 -0.73 -27.83
C ALA A 66 7.58 -0.40 -29.20
N THR A 67 8.17 -0.96 -30.25
CA THR A 67 7.57 -0.98 -31.58
C THR A 67 6.80 -2.29 -31.83
N THR A 68 6.64 -3.10 -30.81
CA THR A 68 5.95 -4.38 -30.87
C THR A 68 4.43 -4.14 -30.98
N PRO A 69 3.74 -4.75 -31.95
CA PRO A 69 2.30 -4.62 -32.09
C PRO A 69 1.58 -5.14 -30.83
N ILE A 70 0.57 -4.41 -30.36
CA ILE A 70 -0.28 -4.83 -29.25
C ILE A 70 -1.14 -6.04 -29.65
N PHE A 71 -1.52 -6.12 -30.91
CA PHE A 71 -2.26 -7.22 -31.50
C PHE A 71 -1.40 -7.92 -32.55
N GLY A 72 -1.42 -9.26 -32.62
CA GLY A 72 -0.71 -9.98 -33.66
C GLY A 72 0.19 -11.12 -33.25
N HIS A 73 0.22 -11.47 -31.97
CA HIS A 73 0.89 -12.70 -31.49
C HIS A 73 0.04 -13.96 -31.69
N ASP A 74 -0.51 -14.14 -32.89
CA ASP A 74 -1.07 -15.44 -33.26
C ASP A 74 0.08 -16.30 -33.79
N SER A 75 0.32 -17.46 -33.16
CA SER A 75 1.37 -18.41 -33.53
C SER A 75 1.30 -18.84 -35.00
N LEU A 76 0.15 -18.72 -35.62
CA LEU A 76 -0.05 -19.01 -37.05
C LEU A 76 0.47 -17.89 -37.96
N VAL A 77 0.41 -16.65 -37.53
CA VAL A 77 0.95 -15.48 -38.25
C VAL A 77 2.46 -15.45 -38.18
N ALA A 78 3.04 -15.78 -37.03
CA ALA A 78 4.49 -15.88 -36.83
C ALA A 78 5.12 -16.96 -37.73
N GLN A 79 4.41 -18.06 -38.01
CA GLN A 79 4.88 -19.13 -38.92
C GLN A 79 4.97 -18.70 -40.37
N ASN A 80 4.24 -17.66 -40.78
CA ASN A 80 4.20 -17.18 -42.16
C ASN A 80 5.05 -15.93 -42.43
N ASN A 81 5.91 -15.51 -41.50
CA ASN A 81 6.69 -14.28 -41.58
C ASN A 81 5.85 -13.00 -41.85
N ASN A 82 4.57 -13.05 -41.56
CA ASN A 82 3.66 -11.91 -41.72
C ASN A 82 3.58 -11.19 -40.38
N ALA A 83 4.15 -10.01 -40.27
CA ALA A 83 4.10 -9.18 -39.08
C ALA A 83 2.69 -8.60 -38.84
N ASP A 84 1.82 -8.66 -39.85
CA ASP A 84 0.51 -8.04 -39.82
C ASP A 84 -0.55 -9.06 -39.38
N THR A 85 -1.47 -8.58 -38.54
CA THR A 85 -2.60 -9.37 -38.09
C THR A 85 -3.66 -9.42 -39.20
N LEU A 86 -3.92 -10.61 -39.73
CA LEU A 86 -5.00 -10.81 -40.69
C LEU A 86 -6.36 -10.91 -39.97
N TRP A 87 -7.26 -10.05 -40.35
CA TRP A 87 -8.59 -9.96 -39.76
C TRP A 87 -9.65 -10.52 -40.72
N GLU A 88 -10.64 -11.18 -40.13
CA GLU A 88 -11.82 -11.69 -40.82
C GLU A 88 -13.08 -11.30 -40.04
N PRO A 89 -14.25 -11.18 -40.68
CA PRO A 89 -15.50 -10.87 -40.01
C PRO A 89 -15.78 -11.82 -38.83
N GLY A 90 -16.13 -11.24 -37.67
CA GLY A 90 -16.34 -11.99 -36.42
C GLY A 90 -15.09 -12.25 -35.59
N LYS A 91 -13.87 -11.89 -36.08
CA LYS A 91 -12.65 -12.04 -35.29
C LYS A 91 -12.59 -11.04 -34.13
N THR A 92 -12.22 -11.53 -32.96
CA THR A 92 -11.90 -10.73 -31.79
C THR A 92 -10.48 -10.99 -31.35
N GLN A 93 -9.73 -9.94 -31.03
CA GLN A 93 -8.46 -10.05 -30.36
C GLN A 93 -8.49 -9.26 -29.04
N VAL A 94 -7.76 -9.76 -28.05
CA VAL A 94 -7.70 -9.18 -26.70
C VAL A 94 -6.25 -8.95 -26.33
N ALA A 95 -5.91 -7.73 -25.94
CA ALA A 95 -4.63 -7.39 -25.35
C ALA A 95 -4.83 -7.12 -23.85
N TYR A 96 -4.07 -7.81 -23.01
CA TYR A 96 -4.06 -7.57 -21.57
C TYR A 96 -2.98 -6.57 -21.23
N LEU A 97 -3.39 -5.43 -20.75
CA LEU A 97 -2.55 -4.27 -20.55
C LEU A 97 -2.58 -3.82 -19.08
N ALA A 98 -1.56 -3.08 -18.68
CA ALA A 98 -1.54 -2.45 -17.39
C ALA A 98 -0.83 -1.09 -17.46
N ILE A 99 -1.25 -0.17 -16.62
CA ILE A 99 -0.61 1.13 -16.44
C ILE A 99 -0.03 1.16 -15.05
N LYS A 100 1.28 1.35 -14.95
CA LYS A 100 2.02 1.40 -13.70
C LYS A 100 2.59 2.78 -13.48
N ASN A 101 2.38 3.32 -12.28
CA ASN A 101 3.10 4.48 -11.82
C ASN A 101 4.44 4.02 -11.21
N ASN A 102 5.51 4.14 -11.96
CA ASN A 102 6.87 3.82 -11.51
C ASN A 102 7.59 5.04 -10.92
N GLY A 103 6.94 6.20 -10.93
CA GLY A 103 7.40 7.44 -10.32
C GLY A 103 7.14 7.47 -8.80
N ASN A 104 7.47 8.60 -8.20
CA ASN A 104 7.26 8.86 -6.77
C ASN A 104 6.20 9.94 -6.49
N LEU A 105 5.53 10.43 -7.53
CA LEU A 105 4.38 11.34 -7.43
C LEU A 105 3.09 10.62 -7.82
N ALA A 106 2.00 10.96 -7.14
CA ALA A 106 0.67 10.55 -7.58
C ALA A 106 0.35 11.22 -8.93
N LEU A 107 -0.22 10.46 -9.82
CA LEU A 107 -0.57 10.93 -11.15
C LEU A 107 -2.04 10.66 -11.49
N LYS A 108 -2.54 11.41 -12.43
CA LYS A 108 -3.80 11.15 -13.12
C LYS A 108 -3.47 10.80 -14.56
N TYR A 109 -4.06 9.75 -15.08
CA TYR A 109 -3.81 9.33 -16.45
C TYR A 109 -5.11 9.18 -17.25
N LYS A 110 -4.96 9.22 -18.56
CA LYS A 110 -5.96 8.79 -19.53
C LYS A 110 -5.30 7.95 -20.61
N VAL A 111 -6.09 7.08 -21.21
CA VAL A 111 -5.67 6.25 -22.36
C VAL A 111 -6.35 6.78 -23.62
N VAL A 112 -5.57 6.97 -24.65
CA VAL A 112 -6.01 7.42 -25.95
C VAL A 112 -5.69 6.35 -26.98
N LEU A 113 -6.66 5.94 -27.74
CA LEU A 113 -6.53 5.09 -28.91
C LEU A 113 -6.52 6.00 -30.14
N ASP A 114 -5.43 5.98 -30.90
CA ASP A 114 -5.32 6.63 -32.20
C ASP A 114 -5.47 5.60 -33.31
N VAL A 115 -6.33 5.88 -34.24
CA VAL A 115 -6.72 4.97 -35.29
C VAL A 115 -6.45 5.62 -36.64
N ASN A 116 -5.64 4.96 -37.45
CA ASN A 116 -5.27 5.46 -38.76
C ASN A 116 -5.55 4.43 -39.84
N ASP A 117 -6.55 4.71 -40.69
CA ASP A 117 -6.82 3.87 -41.88
C ASP A 117 -5.78 4.11 -42.96
N ILE A 118 -4.84 3.18 -43.11
CA ILE A 118 -3.70 3.30 -44.04
C ILE A 118 -4.14 3.05 -45.48
N THR A 119 -4.90 1.99 -45.68
CA THR A 119 -5.34 1.58 -47.02
C THR A 119 -6.83 1.30 -46.99
N SER A 120 -7.54 1.89 -47.95
CA SER A 120 -8.97 1.63 -48.14
C SER A 120 -9.20 0.42 -49.04
N GLY A 121 -10.24 -0.33 -48.74
CA GLY A 121 -10.72 -1.44 -49.59
C GLY A 121 -11.46 -0.98 -50.83
N THR A 122 -12.26 -1.86 -51.40
CA THR A 122 -13.08 -1.56 -52.57
C THR A 122 -14.12 -0.48 -52.22
N ASN A 123 -14.43 0.39 -53.19
CA ASN A 123 -15.34 1.51 -52.97
C ASN A 123 -14.91 2.50 -51.85
N ASN A 124 -13.61 2.59 -51.60
CA ASN A 124 -13.05 3.47 -50.59
C ASN A 124 -13.52 3.17 -49.14
N LYS A 125 -13.83 1.91 -48.85
CA LYS A 125 -14.24 1.45 -47.54
C LYS A 125 -13.08 1.38 -46.60
N LYS A 126 -13.22 1.93 -45.39
CA LYS A 126 -12.21 1.99 -44.32
C LYS A 126 -12.45 0.86 -43.34
N LEU A 127 -11.39 0.18 -42.92
CA LEU A 127 -11.50 -0.95 -41.99
C LEU A 127 -12.04 -0.54 -40.62
N SER A 128 -11.73 0.66 -40.16
CA SER A 128 -12.27 1.24 -38.94
C SER A 128 -13.83 1.28 -38.91
N GLU A 129 -14.51 1.41 -40.08
CA GLU A 129 -15.96 1.44 -40.15
C GLU A 129 -16.67 0.18 -39.67
N VAL A 130 -15.96 -0.96 -39.69
CA VAL A 130 -16.47 -2.28 -39.30
C VAL A 130 -15.79 -2.86 -38.08
N MET A 131 -15.10 -2.03 -37.31
CA MET A 131 -14.45 -2.44 -36.09
C MET A 131 -15.07 -1.80 -34.86
N LYS A 132 -15.10 -2.55 -33.77
CA LYS A 132 -15.51 -2.10 -32.45
C LYS A 132 -14.44 -2.44 -31.42
N TYR A 133 -14.47 -1.74 -30.30
CA TYR A 133 -13.59 -2.02 -29.18
C TYR A 133 -14.34 -2.03 -27.85
N THR A 134 -13.76 -2.70 -26.85
CA THR A 134 -14.16 -2.61 -25.43
C THR A 134 -12.95 -2.44 -24.55
N ILE A 135 -13.09 -1.71 -23.45
CA ILE A 135 -12.13 -1.66 -22.36
C ILE A 135 -12.78 -2.36 -21.17
N THR A 136 -12.14 -3.43 -20.70
CA THR A 136 -12.57 -4.16 -19.52
C THR A 136 -11.57 -3.91 -18.39
N PRO A 137 -11.94 -3.16 -17.32
CA PRO A 137 -11.07 -2.96 -16.17
C PRO A 137 -10.89 -4.28 -15.41
N ASP A 138 -9.76 -4.40 -14.71
CA ASP A 138 -9.42 -5.52 -13.81
C ASP A 138 -9.59 -6.91 -14.41
N ALA A 139 -9.24 -7.08 -15.67
CA ALA A 139 -9.41 -8.31 -16.44
C ALA A 139 -8.47 -9.46 -15.99
N LYS A 140 -8.50 -9.78 -14.68
CA LYS A 140 -7.86 -10.94 -14.07
C LYS A 140 -8.92 -11.81 -13.42
N ASP A 141 -8.80 -13.14 -13.57
CA ASP A 141 -9.53 -14.07 -12.71
C ASP A 141 -8.75 -14.38 -11.42
N GLU A 142 -9.37 -15.12 -10.49
CA GLU A 142 -8.81 -15.51 -9.20
C GLU A 142 -7.52 -16.34 -9.30
N ASP A 143 -7.30 -17.01 -10.44
CA ASP A 143 -6.10 -17.80 -10.72
C ASP A 143 -5.05 -17.03 -11.53
N GLY A 144 -5.29 -15.75 -11.83
CA GLY A 144 -4.48 -14.94 -12.75
C GLY A 144 -4.72 -15.28 -14.22
N LYS A 145 -5.66 -16.17 -14.51
CA LYS A 145 -6.14 -16.41 -15.88
C LYS A 145 -7.02 -15.26 -16.30
N ARG A 146 -6.86 -14.85 -17.54
CA ARG A 146 -7.56 -13.75 -18.12
C ARG A 146 -8.62 -14.28 -19.04
N VAL A 147 -9.86 -14.00 -18.69
CA VAL A 147 -10.99 -14.35 -19.53
C VAL A 147 -11.77 -13.08 -19.79
N VAL A 148 -11.57 -12.51 -20.96
CA VAL A 148 -12.45 -11.46 -21.47
C VAL A 148 -13.30 -12.06 -22.57
N VAL A 149 -14.59 -12.02 -22.35
CA VAL A 149 -15.57 -12.43 -23.36
C VAL A 149 -16.05 -11.16 -24.06
N TRP A 150 -16.03 -11.18 -25.40
CA TRP A 150 -16.58 -10.08 -26.17
C TRP A 150 -18.05 -9.85 -25.81
N ASP A 151 -18.39 -8.60 -25.50
CA ASP A 151 -19.76 -8.18 -25.23
C ASP A 151 -20.10 -6.97 -26.11
N ASP A 152 -20.90 -7.23 -27.15
CA ASP A 152 -21.31 -6.19 -28.10
C ASP A 152 -22.17 -5.08 -27.44
N SER A 153 -22.82 -5.37 -26.32
CA SER A 153 -23.66 -4.40 -25.61
C SER A 153 -22.83 -3.28 -24.95
N ASN A 154 -21.58 -3.55 -24.62
CA ASN A 154 -20.64 -2.60 -24.00
C ASN A 154 -19.55 -2.11 -24.97
N SER A 155 -19.71 -2.43 -26.27
CA SER A 155 -18.72 -2.07 -27.28
C SER A 155 -18.97 -0.67 -27.84
N GLU A 156 -17.89 -0.01 -28.24
CA GLU A 156 -17.91 1.26 -28.95
C GLU A 156 -17.30 1.10 -30.34
N SER A 157 -17.77 1.92 -31.29
CA SER A 157 -17.23 1.93 -32.65
C SER A 157 -15.81 2.52 -32.65
N VAL A 158 -14.93 1.88 -33.38
CA VAL A 158 -13.62 2.44 -33.73
C VAL A 158 -13.88 3.63 -34.68
N ILE A 159 -13.21 4.73 -34.42
CA ILE A 159 -13.33 5.98 -35.19
C ILE A 159 -11.91 6.41 -35.57
N GLU A 160 -11.71 6.77 -36.86
CA GLU A 160 -10.44 7.32 -37.32
C GLU A 160 -10.03 8.56 -36.50
N GLY A 161 -8.79 8.64 -36.10
CA GLY A 161 -8.19 9.66 -35.28
C GLY A 161 -8.14 9.32 -33.79
N GLU A 162 -7.73 10.28 -32.99
CA GLU A 162 -7.55 10.10 -31.55
C GLU A 162 -8.89 10.05 -30.81
N LYS A 163 -9.04 9.05 -29.96
CA LYS A 163 -10.16 8.91 -29.03
C LYS A 163 -9.70 8.54 -27.64
N THR A 164 -10.12 9.30 -26.65
CA THR A 164 -9.94 8.91 -25.24
C THR A 164 -10.85 7.71 -24.94
N VAL A 165 -10.24 6.59 -24.60
CA VAL A 165 -10.94 5.31 -24.38
C VAL A 165 -11.05 4.93 -22.90
N SER A 166 -10.40 5.66 -22.01
CA SER A 166 -10.56 5.52 -20.55
C SER A 166 -11.05 6.83 -19.94
N GLN A 167 -11.67 6.75 -18.78
CA GLN A 167 -11.87 7.94 -17.95
C GLN A 167 -10.52 8.37 -17.35
N GLU A 168 -10.40 9.64 -16.95
CA GLU A 168 -9.26 10.10 -16.18
C GLU A 168 -9.25 9.38 -14.81
N THR A 169 -8.16 8.69 -14.50
CA THR A 169 -8.06 7.85 -13.33
C THR A 169 -6.80 8.18 -12.55
N ASP A 170 -6.92 8.28 -11.25
CA ASP A 170 -5.80 8.57 -10.34
C ASP A 170 -4.98 7.29 -10.11
N LEU A 171 -3.66 7.41 -10.08
CA LEU A 171 -2.75 6.31 -9.88
C LEU A 171 -1.62 6.71 -8.91
N LEU A 172 -1.62 6.09 -7.74
CA LEU A 172 -0.62 6.35 -6.70
C LEU A 172 0.75 5.76 -7.05
N PRO A 173 1.84 6.28 -6.47
CA PRO A 173 3.18 5.75 -6.68
C PRO A 173 3.27 4.24 -6.41
N GLY A 174 3.92 3.52 -7.32
CA GLY A 174 4.11 2.08 -7.24
C GLY A 174 2.86 1.22 -7.48
N LYS A 175 1.71 1.84 -7.77
CA LYS A 175 0.47 1.10 -8.09
C LYS A 175 0.37 0.80 -9.58
N THR A 176 -0.45 -0.22 -9.88
CA THR A 176 -0.70 -0.68 -11.24
C THR A 176 -2.20 -0.89 -11.45
N HIS A 177 -2.74 -0.32 -12.50
CA HIS A 177 -4.11 -0.60 -12.95
C HIS A 177 -4.06 -1.54 -14.16
N TYR A 178 -4.87 -2.58 -14.11
CA TYR A 178 -4.95 -3.58 -15.16
C TYR A 178 -6.22 -3.40 -15.96
N PHE A 179 -6.15 -3.64 -17.26
CA PHE A 179 -7.32 -3.63 -18.15
C PHE A 179 -7.08 -4.53 -19.36
N ALA A 180 -8.16 -4.89 -20.04
CA ALA A 180 -8.07 -5.53 -21.33
C ALA A 180 -8.66 -4.62 -22.39
N LEU A 181 -7.94 -4.47 -23.49
CA LEU A 181 -8.44 -3.87 -24.72
C LEU A 181 -8.83 -4.99 -25.68
N SER A 182 -10.09 -5.07 -26.02
CA SER A 182 -10.58 -6.01 -27.04
C SER A 182 -10.96 -5.26 -28.29
N ILE A 183 -10.55 -5.74 -29.44
CA ILE A 183 -10.99 -5.23 -30.76
C ILE A 183 -11.71 -6.38 -31.49
N HIS A 184 -12.82 -6.03 -32.11
CA HIS A 184 -13.69 -6.97 -32.80
C HIS A 184 -14.07 -6.44 -34.18
N MET A 185 -13.95 -7.30 -35.19
CA MET A 185 -14.44 -7.01 -36.53
C MET A 185 -15.87 -7.52 -36.69
N LEU A 186 -16.78 -6.65 -37.06
CA LEU A 186 -18.20 -7.00 -37.23
C LEU A 186 -18.41 -8.11 -38.23
N GLU A 187 -19.30 -9.06 -37.93
CA GLU A 187 -19.69 -10.15 -38.82
C GLU A 187 -20.36 -9.64 -40.12
N SER A 188 -20.87 -8.42 -40.09
CA SER A 188 -21.49 -7.77 -41.25
C SER A 188 -20.48 -7.19 -42.26
N ALA A 189 -19.19 -7.25 -41.95
CA ALA A 189 -18.17 -6.76 -42.88
C ALA A 189 -18.17 -7.58 -44.17
N SER A 190 -18.28 -6.87 -45.31
CA SER A 190 -18.34 -7.46 -46.64
C SER A 190 -16.94 -7.56 -47.29
N ASN A 191 -16.88 -8.19 -48.45
CA ASN A 191 -15.66 -8.23 -49.25
C ASN A 191 -15.18 -6.84 -49.74
N ASP A 192 -15.95 -5.79 -49.54
CA ASP A 192 -15.54 -4.41 -49.85
C ASP A 192 -14.39 -3.91 -48.97
N TYR A 193 -14.18 -4.55 -47.81
CA TYR A 193 -13.07 -4.26 -46.88
C TYR A 193 -11.80 -5.08 -47.14
N MET A 194 -11.80 -5.93 -48.15
CA MET A 194 -10.63 -6.72 -48.50
C MET A 194 -9.46 -5.82 -48.89
N ASN A 195 -8.27 -6.16 -48.41
CA ASN A 195 -7.02 -5.42 -48.59
C ASN A 195 -7.03 -4.00 -47.98
N SER A 196 -7.97 -3.70 -47.11
CA SER A 196 -7.88 -2.52 -46.26
C SER A 196 -6.99 -2.74 -45.05
N GLU A 197 -6.38 -1.68 -44.56
CA GLU A 197 -5.37 -1.73 -43.50
C GLU A 197 -5.62 -0.59 -42.52
N VAL A 198 -5.51 -0.86 -41.24
CA VAL A 198 -5.70 0.11 -40.17
C VAL A 198 -4.62 -0.09 -39.10
N ASP A 199 -4.03 1.00 -38.64
CA ASP A 199 -3.13 1.03 -37.50
C ASP A 199 -3.86 1.47 -36.23
N PHE A 200 -3.41 0.92 -35.12
CA PHE A 200 -3.87 1.27 -33.77
C PHE A 200 -2.68 1.63 -32.92
N ASP A 201 -2.60 2.89 -32.50
CA ASP A 201 -1.64 3.35 -31.51
C ASP A 201 -2.34 3.60 -30.17
N LEU A 202 -1.74 3.11 -29.10
CA LEU A 202 -2.25 3.32 -27.75
C LEU A 202 -1.29 4.24 -26.98
N THR A 203 -1.76 5.40 -26.61
CA THR A 203 -0.98 6.38 -25.86
C THR A 203 -1.56 6.57 -24.46
N VAL A 204 -0.69 6.53 -23.46
CA VAL A 204 -1.02 6.89 -22.07
C VAL A 204 -0.51 8.29 -21.78
N TYR A 205 -1.43 9.20 -21.55
CA TYR A 205 -1.10 10.54 -21.06
C TYR A 205 -1.23 10.56 -19.56
N ALA A 206 -0.21 11.08 -18.88
CA ALA A 206 -0.20 11.23 -17.45
C ALA A 206 0.15 12.67 -17.06
N LYS A 207 -0.54 13.18 -16.04
CA LYS A 207 -0.25 14.47 -15.41
C LYS A 207 -0.10 14.29 -13.92
N GLN A 208 0.62 15.19 -13.28
CA GLN A 208 0.66 15.25 -11.82
C GLN A 208 -0.73 15.61 -11.30
N LEU A 209 -1.18 14.91 -10.26
CA LEU A 209 -2.55 15.04 -9.78
C LEU A 209 -2.97 16.47 -9.41
N ASN A 210 -2.06 17.38 -9.08
CA ASN A 210 -2.40 18.73 -8.58
C ASN A 210 -1.79 19.93 -9.28
N SER A 211 -0.82 19.78 -10.15
CA SER A 211 -0.22 20.95 -10.81
C SER A 211 -0.68 21.14 -12.25
N GLU A 212 -1.51 20.24 -12.75
CA GLU A 212 -1.99 20.22 -14.11
C GLU A 212 -3.49 19.98 -14.11
N SER A 213 -4.30 21.04 -14.02
CA SER A 213 -5.75 20.88 -13.91
C SER A 213 -6.46 20.70 -15.25
N ASP A 214 -5.84 21.08 -16.35
CA ASP A 214 -6.49 21.21 -17.66
C ASP A 214 -5.75 20.59 -18.84
N SER A 215 -4.48 20.15 -18.68
CA SER A 215 -3.69 19.63 -19.77
C SER A 215 -3.09 18.26 -19.51
N PHE A 216 -2.93 17.50 -20.61
CA PHE A 216 -2.19 16.25 -20.66
C PHE A 216 -1.02 16.36 -21.64
N ASP A 217 -0.48 17.56 -21.83
CA ASP A 217 0.67 17.76 -22.68
C ASP A 217 1.99 17.73 -21.87
N SER A 218 3.10 17.99 -22.54
CA SER A 218 4.44 17.99 -21.92
C SER A 218 4.86 19.37 -21.44
N THR A 219 3.99 20.37 -21.49
CA THR A 219 4.27 21.76 -21.12
C THR A 219 3.68 22.06 -19.74
N TYR A 220 4.52 22.57 -18.86
CA TYR A 220 4.05 23.02 -17.53
C TYR A 220 3.15 24.25 -17.69
N ASP A 221 1.94 24.18 -17.18
CA ASP A 221 0.98 25.27 -17.16
C ASP A 221 1.38 26.36 -16.16
N MET A 222 2.18 27.33 -16.61
CA MET A 222 2.58 28.48 -15.78
C MET A 222 1.39 29.34 -15.32
N GLY A 223 0.20 29.14 -15.88
CA GLY A 223 -1.03 29.84 -15.54
C GLY A 223 -2.03 29.03 -14.74
N ALA A 224 -1.71 27.77 -14.41
CA ALA A 224 -2.58 26.94 -13.59
C ALA A 224 -2.81 27.64 -12.24
N THR A 225 -4.07 27.94 -11.93
CA THR A 225 -4.43 28.46 -10.62
C THR A 225 -4.26 27.35 -9.61
N TYR A 226 -3.35 27.57 -8.68
CA TYR A 226 -3.23 26.74 -7.49
C TYR A 226 -4.58 26.74 -6.78
N ASP A 227 -5.24 25.60 -6.72
CA ASP A 227 -6.24 25.40 -5.69
C ASP A 227 -5.47 25.16 -4.39
N GLU A 228 -5.39 26.19 -3.54
CA GLU A 228 -4.72 26.11 -2.25
C GLU A 228 -5.33 25.04 -1.33
N THR A 229 -6.49 24.48 -1.71
CA THR A 229 -7.18 23.40 -1.00
C THR A 229 -6.91 22.03 -1.60
N ALA A 230 -6.35 21.95 -2.82
CA ALA A 230 -5.95 20.70 -3.45
C ALA A 230 -4.57 20.28 -2.94
N THR A 231 -4.47 19.84 -1.73
CA THR A 231 -3.30 19.11 -1.25
C THR A 231 -3.31 17.71 -1.84
N ILE A 232 -2.26 17.38 -2.56
CA ILE A 232 -2.05 16.08 -3.21
C ILE A 232 -1.31 15.13 -2.38
N ASP A 233 -0.48 15.62 -1.53
CA ASP A 233 -0.10 14.80 -0.42
C ASP A 233 -1.40 14.32 0.20
N PRO A 234 -1.57 12.99 0.35
CA PRO A 234 -2.68 12.49 1.14
C PRO A 234 -2.75 13.38 2.36
N PRO A 235 -3.90 13.98 2.72
CA PRO A 235 -3.99 15.08 3.65
C PRO A 235 -3.12 14.75 4.85
N THR A 236 -1.99 15.45 4.95
CA THR A 236 -1.02 15.20 5.99
C THR A 236 -1.49 15.93 7.23
N THR A 237 -1.86 15.16 8.23
CA THR A 237 -2.22 15.70 9.53
C THR A 237 -1.03 15.61 10.46
N SER A 238 -0.46 16.75 10.83
CA SER A 238 0.57 16.82 11.86
C SER A 238 -0.07 16.79 13.23
N VAL A 239 0.39 15.90 14.10
CA VAL A 239 -0.15 15.70 15.45
C VAL A 239 0.96 15.82 16.49
N GLY A 240 0.71 16.59 17.53
CA GLY A 240 1.62 16.80 18.65
C GLY A 240 0.94 16.67 20.01
N THR A 241 -0.38 16.50 20.05
CA THR A 241 -1.16 16.34 21.29
C THR A 241 -2.03 15.10 21.25
N ALA A 242 -2.52 14.68 22.40
CA ALA A 242 -3.45 13.55 22.52
C ALA A 242 -4.76 13.79 21.75
N GLU A 243 -5.28 15.01 21.83
CA GLU A 243 -6.51 15.42 21.18
C GLU A 243 -6.37 15.43 19.66
N GLU A 244 -5.26 15.96 19.14
CA GLU A 244 -4.96 15.96 17.70
C GLU A 244 -4.79 14.53 17.16
N LEU A 245 -4.07 13.70 17.89
CA LEU A 245 -3.89 12.29 17.51
C LEU A 245 -5.22 11.54 17.49
N HIS A 246 -6.05 11.72 18.51
CA HIS A 246 -7.36 11.10 18.60
C HIS A 246 -8.29 11.57 17.48
N ALA A 247 -8.32 12.88 17.22
CA ALA A 247 -9.10 13.46 16.13
C ALA A 247 -8.63 12.95 14.76
N ALA A 248 -7.32 12.86 14.55
CA ALA A 248 -6.76 12.34 13.32
C ALA A 248 -7.13 10.86 13.10
N LEU A 249 -6.99 10.01 14.10
CA LEU A 249 -7.33 8.58 14.00
C LEU A 249 -8.82 8.33 13.75
N ASN A 250 -9.71 9.18 14.27
CA ASN A 250 -11.16 9.08 14.04
C ASN A 250 -11.64 9.83 12.78
N GLY A 251 -10.86 10.76 12.27
CA GLY A 251 -11.24 11.66 11.18
C GLY A 251 -10.95 11.14 9.78
N PHE A 252 -10.09 10.14 9.65
CA PHE A 252 -9.71 9.61 8.33
C PHE A 252 -10.84 8.79 7.72
N GLN A 253 -11.25 9.17 6.51
CA GLN A 253 -12.26 8.47 5.72
C GLN A 253 -11.76 8.02 4.34
N SER A 254 -10.52 8.36 3.99
CA SER A 254 -9.88 8.07 2.71
C SER A 254 -8.35 8.09 2.86
N THR A 255 -7.65 8.14 1.75
CA THR A 255 -6.18 8.26 1.71
C THR A 255 -5.68 9.45 2.53
N GLY A 256 -4.67 9.22 3.37
CA GLY A 256 -4.11 10.25 4.22
C GLY A 256 -2.85 9.85 4.98
N GLN A 257 -2.19 10.84 5.57
CA GLN A 257 -1.00 10.62 6.39
C GLN A 257 -1.14 11.33 7.74
N ILE A 258 -0.78 10.62 8.81
CA ILE A 258 -0.63 11.17 10.16
C ILE A 258 0.85 11.20 10.50
N ASN A 259 1.40 12.39 10.77
CA ASN A 259 2.78 12.56 11.19
C ASN A 259 2.85 13.04 12.63
N LEU A 260 3.53 12.29 13.49
CA LEU A 260 3.86 12.77 14.80
C LEU A 260 4.95 13.85 14.68
N THR A 261 4.79 14.96 15.41
CA THR A 261 5.72 16.09 15.43
C THR A 261 6.51 16.22 16.74
N GLN A 262 6.07 15.48 17.75
CA GLN A 262 6.71 15.40 19.06
C GLN A 262 6.19 14.19 19.84
N ASP A 263 6.80 13.91 20.99
CA ASP A 263 6.31 12.89 21.91
C ASP A 263 4.95 13.28 22.48
N ILE A 264 4.05 12.28 22.58
CA ILE A 264 2.68 12.48 23.09
C ILE A 264 2.49 11.70 24.39
N ASP A 265 2.09 12.40 25.44
CA ASP A 265 1.81 11.81 26.75
C ASP A 265 0.31 11.69 26.98
N LEU A 266 -0.19 10.46 27.10
CA LEU A 266 -1.60 10.15 27.33
C LEU A 266 -1.95 10.01 28.82
N THR A 267 -1.11 10.51 29.73
CA THR A 267 -1.39 10.45 31.17
C THR A 267 -2.70 11.14 31.52
N GLY A 268 -3.63 10.41 32.12
CA GLY A 268 -4.93 10.93 32.51
C GLY A 268 -5.96 11.07 31.39
N VAL A 269 -5.60 10.70 30.17
CA VAL A 269 -6.52 10.61 29.03
C VAL A 269 -7.24 9.27 29.09
N ASP A 270 -8.57 9.27 29.06
CA ASP A 270 -9.37 8.07 28.88
C ASP A 270 -9.37 7.72 27.38
N TRP A 271 -8.40 6.87 26.99
CA TRP A 271 -8.20 6.50 25.59
C TRP A 271 -9.21 5.46 25.17
N ASP A 272 -10.14 5.82 24.31
CA ASP A 272 -11.24 4.97 23.85
C ASP A 272 -10.84 3.98 22.75
N SER A 273 -9.56 3.97 22.36
CA SER A 273 -9.04 3.12 21.30
C SER A 273 -9.81 3.31 19.98
N PRO A 274 -9.54 4.40 19.26
CA PRO A 274 -10.30 4.80 18.09
C PRO A 274 -10.36 3.73 17.01
N THR A 275 -11.43 3.77 16.20
CA THR A 275 -11.60 2.90 15.04
C THR A 275 -11.20 3.64 13.77
N LEU A 276 -10.21 3.10 13.09
CA LEU A 276 -9.82 3.53 11.76
C LEU A 276 -10.68 2.79 10.74
N SER A 277 -11.58 3.51 10.06
CA SER A 277 -12.52 2.89 9.12
C SER A 277 -12.61 3.69 7.83
N PHE A 278 -12.38 3.04 6.72
CA PHE A 278 -12.63 3.61 5.40
C PHE A 278 -13.04 2.52 4.41
N ALA A 279 -14.00 2.87 3.54
CA ALA A 279 -14.69 1.90 2.68
C ALA A 279 -14.22 1.95 1.21
N ASN A 280 -13.42 2.95 0.84
CA ASN A 280 -13.01 3.11 -0.55
C ASN A 280 -11.82 2.19 -0.87
N ALA A 281 -12.00 1.32 -1.83
CA ALA A 281 -10.92 0.49 -2.37
C ALA A 281 -9.75 1.38 -2.87
N GLY A 282 -8.52 0.90 -2.66
CA GLY A 282 -7.31 1.63 -3.03
C GLY A 282 -6.93 2.79 -2.12
N SER A 283 -7.67 3.04 -1.03
CA SER A 283 -7.27 4.03 -0.03
C SER A 283 -5.98 3.60 0.69
N GLN A 284 -5.14 4.57 1.04
CA GLN A 284 -3.92 4.34 1.80
C GLN A 284 -3.84 5.28 2.99
N ILE A 285 -3.62 4.75 4.18
CA ILE A 285 -3.29 5.53 5.37
C ILE A 285 -1.88 5.23 5.81
N VAL A 286 -1.08 6.29 6.00
CA VAL A 286 0.25 6.21 6.57
C VAL A 286 0.24 6.86 7.95
N ILE A 287 0.68 6.13 8.96
CA ILE A 287 0.92 6.66 10.31
C ILE A 287 2.42 6.63 10.55
N ASN A 288 3.03 7.80 10.48
CA ASN A 288 4.46 7.97 10.66
C ASN A 288 4.76 8.53 12.05
N GLY A 289 5.40 7.72 12.86
CA GLY A 289 5.80 8.09 14.21
C GLY A 289 6.97 9.06 14.25
N ASN A 290 7.75 9.20 13.15
CA ASN A 290 8.95 10.04 13.09
C ASN A 290 9.90 9.84 14.29
N ASP A 291 10.02 8.58 14.74
CA ASP A 291 10.77 8.20 15.95
C ASP A 291 10.27 8.79 17.28
N HIS A 292 9.13 9.47 17.27
CA HIS A 292 8.50 9.98 18.49
C HIS A 292 7.83 8.88 19.32
N THR A 293 7.61 9.19 20.57
CA THR A 293 7.04 8.29 21.57
C THR A 293 5.61 8.68 21.94
N ILE A 294 4.69 7.70 21.88
CA ILE A 294 3.39 7.81 22.55
C ILE A 294 3.47 7.02 23.84
N LYS A 295 3.23 7.66 24.98
CA LYS A 295 3.40 7.02 26.29
C LYS A 295 2.17 7.13 27.17
N ASN A 296 2.13 6.21 28.16
CA ASN A 296 1.10 6.16 29.21
C ASN A 296 -0.34 5.91 28.69
N LEU A 297 -0.47 5.22 27.55
CA LEU A 297 -1.77 4.81 27.04
C LEU A 297 -2.43 3.83 28.02
N SER A 298 -3.65 4.12 28.40
CA SER A 298 -4.40 3.30 29.35
C SER A 298 -5.86 3.15 28.91
N THR A 299 -6.40 1.91 29.00
CA THR A 299 -7.81 1.60 28.79
C THR A 299 -8.45 1.09 30.09
N ASN A 300 -9.71 1.42 30.34
CA ASN A 300 -10.40 1.16 31.59
C ASN A 300 -11.19 -0.17 31.65
N GLY A 301 -11.23 -0.94 30.58
CA GLY A 301 -11.97 -2.21 30.49
C GLY A 301 -13.39 -2.05 29.93
N THR A 302 -13.73 -0.91 29.38
CA THR A 302 -15.03 -0.69 28.74
C THR A 302 -15.04 -1.18 27.29
N TYR A 303 -13.91 -1.05 26.60
CA TYR A 303 -13.81 -1.24 25.17
C TYR A 303 -13.50 -2.69 24.80
N MET A 304 -14.12 -3.14 23.70
CA MET A 304 -13.92 -4.48 23.14
C MET A 304 -12.53 -4.64 22.52
N TYR A 305 -12.03 -3.59 21.91
CA TYR A 305 -10.74 -3.57 21.25
C TYR A 305 -9.84 -2.52 21.91
N GLY A 306 -8.67 -2.94 22.37
CA GLY A 306 -7.73 -2.07 23.08
C GLY A 306 -6.41 -1.92 22.34
N GLY A 307 -5.90 -0.71 22.27
CA GLY A 307 -4.64 -0.35 21.64
C GLY A 307 -4.57 1.15 21.31
N LEU A 308 -3.50 1.59 20.72
CA LEU A 308 -3.44 2.93 20.13
C LEU A 308 -4.57 3.10 19.11
N ILE A 309 -4.76 2.07 18.28
CA ILE A 309 -5.88 1.90 17.37
C ILE A 309 -6.67 0.67 17.85
N GLY A 310 -7.91 0.87 18.27
CA GLY A 310 -8.74 -0.22 18.75
C GLY A 310 -9.13 -1.19 17.64
N LYS A 311 -9.64 -0.67 16.54
CA LYS A 311 -10.05 -1.44 15.37
C LYS A 311 -9.59 -0.77 14.08
N ILE A 312 -9.12 -1.57 13.15
CA ILE A 312 -8.93 -1.17 11.75
C ILE A 312 -9.94 -1.96 10.92
N SER A 313 -10.77 -1.24 10.17
CA SER A 313 -11.75 -1.80 9.23
C SER A 313 -11.61 -1.06 7.92
N THR A 314 -10.85 -1.63 6.99
CA THR A 314 -10.42 -0.92 5.78
C THR A 314 -10.60 -1.77 4.54
N ASN A 315 -10.72 -1.08 3.41
CA ASN A 315 -10.68 -1.62 2.07
C ASN A 315 -9.48 -0.97 1.33
N GLY A 316 -8.25 -1.22 1.85
CA GLY A 316 -7.03 -0.61 1.33
C GLY A 316 -5.80 -0.85 2.20
N GLU A 317 -4.78 -0.03 2.02
CA GLU A 317 -3.48 -0.21 2.68
C GLU A 317 -3.33 0.68 3.92
N VAL A 318 -2.82 0.09 5.01
CA VAL A 318 -2.40 0.82 6.21
C VAL A 318 -0.92 0.60 6.46
N ILE A 319 -0.16 1.68 6.55
CA ILE A 319 1.27 1.66 6.84
C ILE A 319 1.49 2.37 8.18
N ILE A 320 2.15 1.70 9.12
CA ILE A 320 2.53 2.27 10.42
C ILE A 320 4.02 2.08 10.58
N ASN A 321 4.75 3.18 10.74
CA ASN A 321 6.20 3.11 10.82
C ASN A 321 6.80 4.07 11.86
N ASP A 322 8.05 3.77 12.26
CA ASP A 322 8.94 4.63 13.02
C ASP A 322 8.31 5.19 14.32
N LEU A 323 7.60 4.31 15.07
CA LEU A 323 6.81 4.70 16.25
C LEU A 323 7.30 3.99 17.51
N LYS A 324 7.37 4.72 18.61
CA LYS A 324 7.65 4.17 19.94
C LYS A 324 6.40 4.25 20.82
N LEU A 325 6.07 3.15 21.46
CA LEU A 325 4.99 3.05 22.45
C LEU A 325 5.62 2.73 23.80
N GLU A 326 5.33 3.52 24.83
CA GLU A 326 5.95 3.34 26.13
C GLU A 326 4.91 3.33 27.25
N ASN A 327 5.10 2.40 28.19
CA ASN A 327 4.28 2.28 29.40
C ASN A 327 2.77 2.12 29.10
N ILE A 328 2.44 1.08 28.36
CA ILE A 328 1.07 0.80 27.88
C ILE A 328 0.32 -0.10 28.89
N SER A 329 -0.92 0.25 29.24
CA SER A 329 -1.76 -0.51 30.15
C SER A 329 -3.15 -0.74 29.56
N LEU A 330 -3.37 -1.94 29.02
CA LEU A 330 -4.65 -2.30 28.40
C LEU A 330 -5.45 -3.24 29.30
N LYS A 331 -6.67 -2.84 29.62
CA LYS A 331 -7.63 -3.64 30.34
C LYS A 331 -8.81 -3.96 29.43
N GLY A 332 -9.08 -5.24 29.24
CA GLY A 332 -10.17 -5.73 28.41
C GLY A 332 -11.48 -5.87 29.20
N ASN A 333 -12.58 -5.96 28.49
CA ASN A 333 -13.92 -6.11 29.05
C ASN A 333 -14.36 -7.58 29.31
N ASN A 334 -13.45 -8.53 29.13
CA ASN A 334 -13.70 -9.97 29.33
C ASN A 334 -14.82 -10.57 28.46
N VAL A 335 -15.06 -10.01 27.27
CA VAL A 335 -16.04 -10.57 26.32
C VAL A 335 -15.36 -11.42 25.22
N ASN A 336 -16.15 -12.25 24.57
CA ASN A 336 -15.64 -13.31 23.70
C ASN A 336 -14.96 -12.83 22.42
N GLU A 337 -15.26 -11.65 21.93
CA GLU A 337 -14.68 -11.09 20.70
C GLU A 337 -13.68 -9.96 20.97
N SER A 338 -13.22 -9.85 22.21
CA SER A 338 -12.31 -8.80 22.60
C SER A 338 -10.87 -9.06 22.14
N SER A 339 -10.17 -7.99 21.82
CA SER A 339 -8.80 -8.07 21.35
C SER A 339 -7.97 -6.88 21.84
N GLY A 340 -6.72 -7.14 22.26
CA GLY A 340 -5.81 -6.13 22.76
C GLY A 340 -4.39 -6.30 22.22
N GLY A 341 -3.83 -5.22 21.70
CA GLY A 341 -2.44 -5.07 21.28
C GLY A 341 -2.01 -3.63 21.47
N ALA A 342 -0.75 -3.38 21.83
CA ALA A 342 -0.31 -2.03 22.09
C ALA A 342 -0.59 -1.06 20.93
N LEU A 343 -0.36 -1.52 19.70
CA LEU A 343 -0.58 -0.74 18.49
C LEU A 343 -1.99 -0.93 17.94
N ILE A 344 -2.38 -2.18 17.66
CA ILE A 344 -3.68 -2.50 17.04
C ILE A 344 -4.38 -3.58 17.86
N GLY A 345 -5.61 -3.29 18.29
CA GLY A 345 -6.47 -4.28 18.91
C GLY A 345 -6.96 -5.34 17.93
N TRP A 346 -7.71 -4.91 16.93
CA TRP A 346 -8.38 -5.78 15.97
C TRP A 346 -8.23 -5.25 14.55
N TYR A 347 -7.74 -6.09 13.66
CA TYR A 347 -7.75 -5.80 12.24
C TYR A 347 -8.76 -6.69 11.50
N GLU A 348 -9.73 -6.04 10.89
CA GLU A 348 -10.78 -6.65 10.08
C GLU A 348 -10.76 -5.97 8.70
N GLY A 349 -10.37 -6.66 7.67
CA GLY A 349 -10.54 -6.17 6.32
C GLY A 349 -11.92 -6.48 5.79
N HIS A 350 -12.28 -5.89 4.67
CA HIS A 350 -13.60 -6.06 4.05
C HIS A 350 -13.73 -7.32 3.17
N GLY A 351 -12.87 -8.35 3.37
CA GLY A 351 -13.00 -9.63 2.70
C GLY A 351 -12.24 -9.69 1.37
N ASP A 352 -12.47 -10.45 0.47
CA ASP A 352 -11.89 -11.06 -0.68
C ASP A 352 -11.08 -10.18 -1.66
N GLU A 353 -10.78 -8.92 -1.35
CA GLU A 353 -10.04 -8.04 -2.24
C GLU A 353 -8.53 -8.07 -1.94
N ILE A 354 -7.75 -8.25 -3.00
CA ILE A 354 -6.28 -8.46 -2.99
C ILE A 354 -5.50 -7.25 -2.43
N GLU A 355 -6.16 -6.10 -2.24
CA GLU A 355 -5.54 -4.82 -1.89
C GLU A 355 -5.49 -4.53 -0.39
N ASP A 356 -6.21 -5.27 0.44
CA ASP A 356 -6.18 -5.06 1.88
C ASP A 356 -4.84 -5.51 2.47
N LYS A 357 -4.04 -4.54 2.89
CA LYS A 357 -2.72 -4.80 3.44
C LYS A 357 -2.42 -3.90 4.63
N VAL A 358 -1.76 -4.46 5.63
CA VAL A 358 -1.14 -3.68 6.71
C VAL A 358 0.36 -3.94 6.72
N THR A 359 1.14 -2.86 6.75
CA THR A 359 2.58 -2.92 6.97
C THR A 359 2.93 -2.19 8.26
N ILE A 360 3.54 -2.90 9.19
CA ILE A 360 4.02 -2.36 10.46
C ILE A 360 5.54 -2.49 10.48
N SER A 361 6.25 -1.37 10.55
CA SER A 361 7.71 -1.38 10.52
C SER A 361 8.34 -0.43 11.54
N ASN A 362 9.47 -0.85 12.10
CA ASN A 362 10.26 -0.04 13.04
C ASN A 362 9.44 0.44 14.25
N VAL A 363 8.52 -0.40 14.76
CA VAL A 363 7.71 -0.08 15.94
C VAL A 363 8.30 -0.74 17.17
N THR A 364 8.54 0.06 18.22
CA THR A 364 9.02 -0.43 19.51
C THR A 364 7.98 -0.23 20.59
N VAL A 365 7.66 -1.29 21.32
CA VAL A 365 6.82 -1.24 22.53
C VAL A 365 7.71 -1.49 23.75
N ASN A 366 7.83 -0.50 24.61
CA ASN A 366 8.65 -0.56 25.82
C ASN A 366 7.76 -0.49 27.08
N GLY A 367 7.61 -1.60 27.76
CA GLY A 367 6.75 -1.71 28.93
C GLY A 367 5.26 -1.80 28.56
N ILE A 368 4.68 -3.00 28.72
CA ILE A 368 3.27 -3.23 28.42
C ILE A 368 2.63 -4.15 29.47
N LYS A 369 1.40 -3.79 29.83
CA LYS A 369 0.52 -4.64 30.64
C LYS A 369 -0.81 -4.80 29.91
N ILE A 370 -1.15 -6.05 29.56
CA ILE A 370 -2.43 -6.39 28.93
C ILE A 370 -3.16 -7.42 29.79
N ASP A 371 -4.43 -7.19 30.07
CA ASP A 371 -5.27 -8.12 30.83
C ASP A 371 -6.73 -8.12 30.33
N GLY A 372 -7.33 -9.28 30.19
CA GLY A 372 -8.78 -9.43 29.97
C GLY A 372 -9.26 -9.42 28.53
N TYR A 373 -8.38 -9.65 27.53
CA TYR A 373 -8.77 -9.83 26.12
C TYR A 373 -8.69 -11.29 25.68
N LYS A 374 -9.56 -11.71 24.77
CA LYS A 374 -9.52 -13.04 24.14
C LYS A 374 -8.30 -13.18 23.25
N TYR A 375 -8.04 -12.18 22.43
CA TYR A 375 -6.85 -12.13 21.56
C TYR A 375 -5.89 -11.10 22.13
N THR A 376 -4.75 -11.56 22.57
CA THR A 376 -3.76 -10.72 23.27
C THR A 376 -2.40 -10.81 22.59
N GLY A 377 -1.90 -9.69 22.10
CA GLY A 377 -0.56 -9.57 21.51
C GLY A 377 0.15 -8.33 22.01
N GLY A 378 1.49 -8.39 22.15
CA GLY A 378 2.27 -7.24 22.58
C GLY A 378 2.20 -6.07 21.60
N LEU A 379 2.05 -6.37 20.31
CA LEU A 379 1.93 -5.38 19.25
C LEU A 379 0.52 -5.38 18.64
N VAL A 380 0.02 -6.55 18.22
CA VAL A 380 -1.29 -6.69 17.56
C VAL A 380 -2.10 -7.81 18.24
N GLY A 381 -3.35 -7.54 18.56
CA GLY A 381 -4.23 -8.54 19.16
C GLY A 381 -4.74 -9.58 18.17
N TYR A 382 -5.40 -9.16 17.12
CA TYR A 382 -6.02 -10.01 16.10
C TYR A 382 -5.84 -9.49 14.68
N THR A 383 -5.55 -10.40 13.75
CA THR A 383 -5.61 -10.12 12.31
C THR A 383 -6.50 -11.13 11.59
N ASN A 384 -7.27 -10.67 10.61
CA ASN A 384 -8.10 -11.54 9.79
C ASN A 384 -7.25 -12.51 8.95
N VAL A 385 -7.81 -13.68 8.63
CA VAL A 385 -7.11 -14.76 7.90
C VAL A 385 -6.87 -14.46 6.43
N ASN A 386 -7.67 -13.59 5.84
CA ASN A 386 -7.62 -13.29 4.40
C ASN A 386 -6.72 -12.09 4.07
N ILE A 387 -6.25 -11.34 5.08
CA ILE A 387 -5.61 -10.06 4.91
C ILE A 387 -4.12 -10.13 5.22
N ASN A 388 -3.31 -9.56 4.33
CA ASN A 388 -1.87 -9.55 4.47
C ASN A 388 -1.42 -8.51 5.51
N VAL A 389 -0.81 -8.97 6.60
CA VAL A 389 -0.21 -8.10 7.62
C VAL A 389 1.28 -8.40 7.71
N ASP A 390 2.11 -7.48 7.26
CA ASP A 390 3.56 -7.62 7.35
C ASP A 390 4.09 -6.83 8.55
N ILE A 391 4.84 -7.51 9.43
CA ILE A 391 5.44 -6.93 10.63
C ILE A 391 6.95 -7.09 10.54
N GLN A 392 7.68 -5.99 10.48
CA GLN A 392 9.13 -6.03 10.28
C GLN A 392 9.88 -5.05 11.16
N ASN A 393 11.06 -5.46 11.64
CA ASN A 393 11.92 -4.64 12.49
C ASN A 393 11.21 -4.10 13.74
N CYS A 394 10.25 -4.84 14.28
CA CYS A 394 9.47 -4.43 15.45
C CYS A 394 9.97 -5.12 16.72
N SER A 395 9.79 -4.45 17.86
CA SER A 395 10.21 -5.00 19.13
C SER A 395 9.19 -4.78 20.24
N VAL A 396 9.05 -5.79 21.11
CA VAL A 396 8.36 -5.69 22.39
C VAL A 396 9.41 -5.97 23.47
N VAL A 397 9.71 -4.93 24.25
CA VAL A 397 10.81 -4.94 25.23
C VAL A 397 10.36 -4.32 26.55
N GLY A 398 11.25 -4.30 27.52
CA GLY A 398 10.93 -3.80 28.84
C GLY A 398 10.09 -4.79 29.65
N SER A 399 9.54 -4.35 30.78
CA SER A 399 8.69 -5.23 31.59
C SER A 399 7.34 -5.41 30.93
N ALA A 400 7.13 -6.56 30.30
CA ALA A 400 5.87 -6.88 29.63
C ALA A 400 5.14 -7.99 30.39
N THR A 401 3.87 -7.76 30.73
CA THR A 401 2.99 -8.76 31.34
C THR A 401 1.69 -8.83 30.54
N MET A 402 1.38 -10.02 30.03
CA MET A 402 0.21 -10.25 29.20
C MET A 402 -0.62 -11.38 29.75
N LYS A 403 -1.93 -11.16 29.83
CA LYS A 403 -2.89 -12.14 30.28
C LYS A 403 -4.12 -12.16 29.37
N THR A 404 -4.63 -13.35 29.13
CA THR A 404 -5.91 -13.53 28.40
C THR A 404 -7.14 -13.22 29.26
N ILE A 405 -8.30 -13.30 28.65
CA ILE A 405 -9.62 -13.25 29.30
C ILE A 405 -9.75 -14.24 30.47
N ASN A 406 -10.50 -13.88 31.50
CA ASN A 406 -10.78 -14.76 32.62
C ASN A 406 -11.69 -15.94 32.19
N SER A 407 -11.28 -17.14 32.52
CA SER A 407 -11.86 -18.41 32.05
C SER A 407 -13.26 -18.79 32.57
N SER A 408 -13.92 -17.96 33.38
CA SER A 408 -15.27 -18.25 33.87
C SER A 408 -16.37 -18.15 32.79
N TYR A 409 -16.03 -17.74 31.59
CA TYR A 409 -16.96 -17.58 30.47
C TYR A 409 -16.71 -18.64 29.40
N ASN A 410 -17.39 -19.75 29.41
CA ASN A 410 -17.94 -20.58 28.33
C ASN A 410 -17.95 -22.09 28.55
N GLU A 411 -19.14 -22.64 28.35
CA GLU A 411 -19.44 -24.07 28.42
C GLU A 411 -19.19 -24.84 27.10
N SER A 412 -18.85 -24.20 26.00
CA SER A 412 -18.88 -24.79 24.65
C SER A 412 -17.54 -25.29 24.08
N GLY A 413 -16.58 -25.63 24.90
CA GLY A 413 -15.40 -26.38 24.38
C GLY A 413 -14.40 -25.67 23.51
N ASP A 414 -14.65 -24.43 23.05
CA ASP A 414 -13.74 -23.63 22.24
C ASP A 414 -12.59 -23.03 23.06
N TYR A 415 -11.46 -22.82 22.37
CA TYR A 415 -10.29 -22.16 22.95
C TYR A 415 -10.68 -20.78 23.50
N LYS A 416 -10.38 -20.54 24.77
CA LYS A 416 -10.82 -19.34 25.47
C LYS A 416 -9.99 -18.12 25.26
N GLY A 417 -8.73 -18.27 24.83
CA GLY A 417 -7.82 -17.17 24.59
C GLY A 417 -6.70 -17.51 23.63
N HIS A 418 -6.20 -16.50 22.97
CA HIS A 418 -5.05 -16.58 22.06
C HIS A 418 -4.05 -15.50 22.51
N ILE A 419 -2.86 -15.92 22.94
CA ILE A 419 -1.88 -15.00 23.48
C ILE A 419 -0.51 -15.24 22.88
N GLY A 420 0.13 -14.17 22.39
CA GLY A 420 1.48 -14.18 21.89
C GLY A 420 2.22 -12.91 22.26
N GLY A 421 3.54 -12.99 22.37
CA GLY A 421 4.36 -11.85 22.75
C GLY A 421 4.34 -10.72 21.72
N LEU A 422 4.16 -11.03 20.44
CA LEU A 422 3.97 -10.06 19.38
C LEU A 422 2.52 -10.00 18.91
N VAL A 423 1.92 -11.15 18.55
CA VAL A 423 0.57 -11.21 17.97
C VAL A 423 -0.27 -12.29 18.65
N GLY A 424 -1.50 -11.96 19.02
CA GLY A 424 -2.43 -12.93 19.61
C GLY A 424 -2.96 -13.96 18.62
N TYR A 425 -3.53 -13.50 17.52
CA TYR A 425 -3.99 -14.31 16.40
C TYR A 425 -3.53 -13.72 15.09
N TYR A 426 -2.78 -14.51 14.31
CA TYR A 426 -2.14 -14.05 13.09
C TYR A 426 -2.60 -14.84 11.87
N GLY A 427 -3.28 -14.16 10.96
CA GLY A 427 -3.92 -14.75 9.79
C GLY A 427 -2.97 -15.00 8.64
N LYS A 428 -2.44 -13.93 8.04
CA LYS A 428 -1.63 -13.99 6.80
C LYS A 428 -0.54 -12.92 6.82
N GLY A 429 0.58 -13.17 6.13
CA GLY A 429 1.70 -12.24 6.00
C GLY A 429 2.98 -12.74 6.67
N ALA A 430 3.96 -11.86 6.87
CA ALA A 430 5.26 -12.19 7.42
C ALA A 430 5.62 -11.38 8.67
N ILE A 431 6.15 -12.07 9.69
CA ILE A 431 6.86 -11.45 10.82
C ILE A 431 8.35 -11.66 10.57
N SER A 432 9.12 -10.56 10.45
CA SER A 432 10.54 -10.60 10.12
C SER A 432 11.34 -9.60 10.94
N ASN A 433 12.56 -9.99 11.33
CA ASN A 433 13.50 -9.16 12.09
C ASN A 433 12.89 -8.53 13.36
N CYS A 434 12.00 -9.26 14.02
CA CYS A 434 11.32 -8.77 15.23
C CYS A 434 11.99 -9.31 16.49
N SER A 435 11.81 -8.60 17.60
CA SER A 435 12.35 -9.05 18.89
C SER A 435 11.32 -9.01 20.01
N LEU A 436 11.45 -9.96 20.93
CA LEU A 436 10.69 -10.06 22.16
C LEU A 436 11.65 -10.23 23.34
N ALA A 437 11.59 -9.32 24.30
CA ALA A 437 12.48 -9.40 25.46
C ALA A 437 11.78 -9.02 26.77
N ASN A 438 12.27 -9.58 27.89
CA ASN A 438 11.78 -9.26 29.26
C ASN A 438 10.26 -9.40 29.42
N THR A 439 9.68 -10.44 28.83
CA THR A 439 8.22 -10.60 28.71
C THR A 439 7.70 -11.79 29.49
N SER A 440 6.64 -11.59 30.27
CA SER A 440 5.90 -12.67 30.95
C SER A 440 4.54 -12.87 30.30
N ILE A 441 4.35 -14.01 29.65
CA ILE A 441 3.11 -14.42 29.01
C ILE A 441 2.38 -15.39 29.93
N THR A 442 1.22 -15.00 30.43
CA THR A 442 0.41 -15.79 31.37
C THR A 442 -1.02 -15.91 30.89
N ARG A 443 -1.81 -16.71 31.57
CA ARG A 443 -3.24 -16.85 31.34
C ARG A 443 -4.02 -16.59 32.59
N ASN A 444 -5.27 -16.19 32.46
CA ASN A 444 -6.20 -16.10 33.58
C ASN A 444 -6.90 -17.45 33.78
N GLY A 445 -6.59 -18.11 34.91
CA GLY A 445 -7.19 -19.39 35.28
C GLY A 445 -6.38 -20.63 34.87
N GLU A 446 -6.81 -21.79 35.35
CA GLU A 446 -6.08 -23.07 35.22
C GLU A 446 -6.46 -23.89 33.96
N THR A 447 -7.31 -23.39 33.09
CA THR A 447 -7.79 -24.16 31.95
C THR A 447 -6.74 -24.27 30.84
N GLN A 448 -6.40 -25.51 30.48
CA GLN A 448 -5.42 -25.86 29.43
C GLN A 448 -5.89 -25.52 27.99
N LYS A 449 -6.92 -24.71 27.82
CA LYS A 449 -7.57 -24.49 26.52
C LYS A 449 -7.07 -23.24 25.79
N ASP A 450 -6.31 -22.37 26.44
CA ASP A 450 -5.76 -21.17 25.80
C ASP A 450 -4.60 -21.52 24.85
N ARG A 451 -4.59 -20.89 23.68
CA ARG A 451 -3.49 -20.99 22.72
C ARG A 451 -2.44 -19.94 23.07
N ALA A 452 -1.37 -20.39 23.67
CA ALA A 452 -0.25 -19.55 24.09
C ALA A 452 1.01 -19.89 23.28
N GLY A 453 1.59 -18.89 22.67
CA GLY A 453 2.88 -18.96 21.98
C GLY A 453 3.80 -17.83 22.43
N VAL A 454 5.11 -18.03 22.29
CA VAL A 454 6.09 -17.02 22.66
C VAL A 454 5.95 -15.78 21.78
N LEU A 455 5.88 -15.94 20.47
CA LEU A 455 5.73 -14.84 19.52
C LEU A 455 4.28 -14.67 19.07
N VAL A 456 3.61 -15.78 18.73
CA VAL A 456 2.25 -15.77 18.18
C VAL A 456 1.38 -16.79 18.89
N GLY A 457 0.22 -16.37 19.40
CA GLY A 457 -0.73 -17.27 20.07
C GLY A 457 -1.34 -18.29 19.13
N THR A 458 -1.83 -17.86 17.99
CA THR A 458 -2.32 -18.73 16.91
C THR A 458 -1.79 -18.22 15.57
N LEU A 459 -1.15 -19.10 14.82
CA LEU A 459 -0.65 -18.86 13.48
C LEU A 459 -1.42 -19.74 12.50
N VAL A 460 -2.20 -19.15 11.59
CA VAL A 460 -2.98 -19.90 10.61
C VAL A 460 -2.28 -19.95 9.24
N SER A 461 -2.94 -20.64 8.32
CA SER A 461 -2.46 -20.82 6.95
C SER A 461 -2.23 -19.48 6.25
N GLY A 462 -1.02 -19.28 5.74
CA GLY A 462 -0.60 -18.02 5.09
C GLY A 462 0.22 -17.09 5.99
N GLY A 463 0.17 -17.25 7.31
CA GLY A 463 1.06 -16.56 8.24
C GLY A 463 2.44 -17.25 8.34
N ARG A 464 3.50 -16.45 8.42
CA ARG A 464 4.87 -16.97 8.59
C ARG A 464 5.71 -16.10 9.52
N ILE A 465 6.61 -16.75 10.24
CA ILE A 465 7.69 -16.08 10.97
C ILE A 465 8.98 -16.45 10.25
N THR A 466 9.72 -15.46 9.75
CA THR A 466 10.94 -15.68 8.96
C THR A 466 12.21 -15.39 9.74
N SER A 467 12.17 -14.44 10.69
CA SER A 467 13.25 -14.17 11.63
C SER A 467 12.73 -13.45 12.88
N ALA A 468 13.20 -13.88 14.05
CA ALA A 468 12.92 -13.20 15.32
C ALA A 468 14.00 -13.52 16.37
N THR A 469 14.17 -12.62 17.33
CA THR A 469 15.04 -12.84 18.51
C THR A 469 14.20 -12.82 19.78
N VAL A 470 14.45 -13.77 20.67
CA VAL A 470 13.74 -13.91 21.94
C VAL A 470 14.76 -13.96 23.07
N SER A 471 14.61 -13.13 24.11
CA SER A 471 15.46 -13.13 25.29
C SER A 471 14.66 -12.85 26.57
N ASP A 472 15.01 -13.51 27.65
CA ASP A 472 14.40 -13.31 28.99
C ASP A 472 12.86 -13.36 28.97
N VAL A 473 12.30 -14.36 28.30
CA VAL A 473 10.84 -14.55 28.17
C VAL A 473 10.40 -15.74 29.02
N THR A 474 9.25 -15.59 29.69
CA THR A 474 8.55 -16.69 30.33
C THR A 474 7.22 -16.94 29.65
N LEU A 475 6.95 -18.20 29.30
CA LEU A 475 5.67 -18.66 28.78
C LEU A 475 4.97 -19.55 29.83
N LEU A 476 3.81 -19.11 30.33
CA LEU A 476 3.05 -19.81 31.34
C LEU A 476 3.87 -20.19 32.59
N GLY A 477 4.75 -19.28 33.02
CA GLY A 477 5.61 -19.47 34.18
C GLY A 477 6.90 -20.28 33.92
N VAL A 478 7.16 -20.70 32.67
CA VAL A 478 8.34 -21.45 32.29
C VAL A 478 9.26 -20.57 31.45
N ALA A 479 10.54 -20.52 31.79
CA ALA A 479 11.54 -19.78 31.02
C ALA A 479 11.69 -20.38 29.62
N VAL A 480 11.76 -19.52 28.60
CA VAL A 480 11.95 -19.90 27.20
C VAL A 480 13.45 -20.00 26.93
N THR A 481 13.95 -21.22 26.76
CA THR A 481 15.37 -21.52 26.55
C THR A 481 15.66 -22.13 25.16
N SER A 482 14.65 -22.30 24.35
CA SER A 482 14.78 -22.88 23.00
C SER A 482 13.71 -22.33 22.08
N ALA A 483 13.89 -22.47 20.77
CA ALA A 483 12.91 -22.04 19.77
C ALA A 483 11.64 -22.91 19.69
N SER A 484 11.39 -23.74 20.70
CA SER A 484 10.10 -24.44 20.86
C SER A 484 9.00 -23.50 21.37
N ASN A 485 7.76 -23.80 21.03
CA ASN A 485 6.59 -23.02 21.45
C ASN A 485 6.58 -21.54 21.00
N MET A 486 7.30 -21.20 19.95
CA MET A 486 7.25 -19.85 19.38
C MET A 486 5.84 -19.49 18.90
N VAL A 487 5.07 -20.49 18.52
CA VAL A 487 3.66 -20.41 18.14
C VAL A 487 2.86 -21.34 19.04
N GLY A 488 1.71 -20.92 19.46
CA GLY A 488 0.75 -21.78 20.19
C GLY A 488 0.33 -22.98 19.33
N PRO A 489 -0.53 -23.87 19.85
CA PRO A 489 -0.95 -25.08 19.13
C PRO A 489 -1.44 -24.73 17.72
N LYS A 490 -0.83 -25.35 16.71
CA LYS A 490 -1.06 -25.04 15.29
C LYS A 490 -2.46 -25.49 14.82
N ASP A 491 -3.19 -24.57 14.22
CA ASP A 491 -4.18 -24.93 13.20
C ASP A 491 -3.46 -24.84 11.83
N SER A 492 -2.81 -25.94 11.49
CA SER A 492 -2.17 -26.26 10.19
C SER A 492 -1.51 -25.12 9.37
N SER A 493 -0.30 -25.36 8.93
CA SER A 493 0.47 -24.78 7.81
C SER A 493 1.20 -23.44 7.95
N GLY A 494 1.07 -22.67 9.02
CA GLY A 494 1.95 -21.53 9.24
C GLY A 494 3.43 -21.95 9.37
N ALA A 495 4.34 -21.26 8.66
CA ALA A 495 5.77 -21.57 8.68
C ALA A 495 6.50 -20.74 9.75
N THR A 496 7.44 -21.37 10.47
CA THR A 496 8.32 -20.69 11.43
C THR A 496 9.76 -21.05 11.12
N SER A 497 10.60 -20.04 10.88
CA SER A 497 12.02 -20.19 10.60
C SER A 497 12.81 -19.02 11.20
N GLY A 498 14.14 -19.16 11.30
CA GLY A 498 15.04 -18.07 11.67
C GLY A 498 14.83 -17.47 13.07
N VAL A 499 14.24 -18.22 14.01
CA VAL A 499 14.07 -17.73 15.39
C VAL A 499 15.29 -18.10 16.24
N THR A 500 15.86 -17.10 16.88
CA THR A 500 16.99 -17.23 17.81
C THR A 500 16.53 -16.94 19.24
N VAL A 501 16.90 -17.81 20.19
CA VAL A 501 16.69 -17.59 21.63
C VAL A 501 18.05 -17.31 22.26
N GLN A 502 18.16 -16.22 23.00
CA GLN A 502 19.36 -15.73 23.66
C GLN A 502 19.26 -15.88 25.18
#